data_0b96bb1708bad3bd92cae6907fa1c92e
#
_entry.id   0b96bb1708bad3bd92cae6907fa1c92e
#
_cell.length_a   1.000
_cell.length_b   1.000
_cell.length_c   1.000
_cell.angle_alpha   90.00
_cell.angle_beta   90.00
_cell.angle_gamma   90.00
#
_symmetry.space_group_name_H-M   'P 1'
#
loop_
_entity.id
_entity.type
_entity.pdbx_description
1 polymer ?
#
loop_
_entity_poly.entity_id
_entity_poly.type
_entity_poly.pdbx_seq_one_letter_code
_entity_poly.pdbx_strand_id
1 'polypeptide(L)'
;MRVQKALLYPLVRENVPLVRFRKLVEQELSLEIVEAVSPPAYHVDGKDASYLDEGENTNFILSGDFDKAMGRCDCILLAKTEEWNYSEYLLEIVDHLITACKNHKNIYCTQKLPEPYHTFFQAYAERYSVEFSVLEKKIPPLDINRLDRIYPIHTPILAVAGMNEDCGEFGLQLGLLQTLREEGYRVSYVGPNEYAEWTGGYAFPRAELETLPYSFEIKIKYLNAWFRNLEEAEAPDVILLGIPGGTMPIDEYNLNSCGYFAYLTGCAVTVDFTVLTIPCVEYLPEYLTQCREDMKYRYHLPVDCLCLSNIQITPPVLEEAKTIVEKDVFSAKRVGRMMDLYREKDVEILEAENAKTYRDIVKRLYAKLG
;
A
#
# COMPACT_ATOMS: atom_id res chain seq x y z
N MET A 1 -5.45 21.10 22.29
CA MET A 1 -4.02 20.87 21.95
C MET A 1 -3.75 21.48 20.58
N ARG A 2 -2.56 22.04 20.34
CA ARG A 2 -2.18 22.49 19.00
C ARG A 2 -1.91 21.25 18.16
N VAL A 3 -2.49 21.15 16.96
CA VAL A 3 -2.20 20.06 16.01
C VAL A 3 -0.74 20.17 15.58
N GLN A 4 0.00 19.06 15.63
CA GLN A 4 1.40 19.03 15.18
C GLN A 4 1.46 19.11 13.66
N LYS A 5 2.39 19.89 13.14
CA LYS A 5 2.68 20.00 11.71
C LYS A 5 3.76 19.00 11.33
N ALA A 6 3.48 18.16 10.36
CA ALA A 6 4.37 17.10 9.93
C ALA A 6 4.99 17.38 8.55
N LEU A 7 6.24 16.99 8.40
CA LEU A 7 6.93 16.82 7.14
C LEU A 7 6.89 15.35 6.76
N LEU A 8 6.28 14.99 5.62
CA LEU A 8 6.37 13.66 5.04
C LEU A 8 7.66 13.53 4.21
N TYR A 9 8.54 12.60 4.57
CA TYR A 9 9.85 12.43 3.95
C TYR A 9 10.32 10.96 3.97
N PRO A 10 10.96 10.48 2.92
CA PRO A 10 10.94 11.04 1.58
C PRO A 10 9.61 10.74 0.88
N LEU A 11 9.16 11.65 0.02
CA LEU A 11 8.03 11.38 -0.85
C LEU A 11 8.53 10.84 -2.18
N VAL A 12 8.12 9.64 -2.51
CA VAL A 12 8.38 8.96 -3.77
C VAL A 12 7.06 8.49 -4.38
N ARG A 13 7.07 7.98 -5.60
CA ARG A 13 5.87 7.57 -6.32
C ARG A 13 4.95 6.64 -5.49
N GLU A 14 5.52 5.62 -4.86
CA GLU A 14 4.79 4.57 -4.14
C GLU A 14 3.99 5.10 -2.95
N ASN A 15 4.40 6.23 -2.37
CA ASN A 15 3.75 6.82 -1.21
C ASN A 15 3.00 8.13 -1.50
N VAL A 16 2.88 8.55 -2.78
CA VAL A 16 2.00 9.67 -3.18
C VAL A 16 0.56 9.49 -2.70
N PRO A 17 -0.02 8.27 -2.67
CA PRO A 17 -1.34 8.05 -2.10
C PRO A 17 -1.51 8.57 -0.66
N LEU A 18 -0.44 8.61 0.17
CA LEU A 18 -0.51 9.21 1.51
C LEU A 18 -0.81 10.71 1.47
N VAL A 19 -0.31 11.41 0.46
CA VAL A 19 -0.60 12.85 0.25
C VAL A 19 -1.98 13.04 -0.37
N ARG A 20 -2.36 12.21 -1.34
CA ARG A 20 -3.66 12.25 -2.01
C ARG A 20 -4.80 12.01 -1.01
N PHE A 21 -4.62 11.07 -0.11
CA PHE A 21 -5.56 10.71 0.95
C PHE A 21 -5.09 11.18 2.33
N ARG A 22 -4.34 12.30 2.41
CA ARG A 22 -3.72 12.79 3.64
C ARG A 22 -4.68 12.93 4.82
N LYS A 23 -5.96 13.21 4.57
CA LYS A 23 -6.96 13.28 5.63
C LYS A 23 -7.09 11.99 6.45
N LEU A 24 -6.89 10.82 5.84
CA LEU A 24 -6.88 9.54 6.56
C LEU A 24 -5.68 9.49 7.52
N VAL A 25 -4.51 9.90 7.05
CA VAL A 25 -3.26 9.96 7.86
C VAL A 25 -3.39 10.98 8.99
N GLU A 26 -3.87 12.19 8.67
CA GLU A 26 -4.03 13.28 9.61
C GLU A 26 -5.01 12.96 10.73
N GLN A 27 -6.11 12.27 10.40
CA GLN A 27 -7.10 11.82 11.38
C GLN A 27 -6.53 10.73 12.30
N GLU A 28 -5.85 9.73 11.74
CA GLU A 28 -5.30 8.62 12.51
C GLU A 28 -4.18 9.09 13.43
N LEU A 29 -3.23 9.86 12.92
CA LEU A 29 -2.06 10.30 13.67
C LEU A 29 -2.30 11.60 14.47
N SER A 30 -3.47 12.23 14.34
CA SER A 30 -3.82 13.51 15.00
C SER A 30 -2.82 14.63 14.72
N LEU A 31 -2.34 14.72 13.48
CA LEU A 31 -1.39 15.73 13.00
C LEU A 31 -1.86 16.34 11.67
N GLU A 32 -1.12 17.31 11.13
CA GLU A 32 -1.36 17.92 9.82
C GLU A 32 -0.11 17.80 8.94
N ILE A 33 -0.23 17.16 7.78
CA ILE A 33 0.87 17.09 6.79
C ILE A 33 0.91 18.42 6.03
N VAL A 34 1.89 19.25 6.34
CA VAL A 34 2.02 20.59 5.74
C VAL A 34 3.15 20.69 4.72
N GLU A 35 4.09 19.77 4.75
CA GLU A 35 5.24 19.69 3.86
C GLU A 35 5.49 18.25 3.42
N ALA A 36 6.01 18.11 2.22
CA ALA A 36 6.60 16.85 1.75
C ALA A 36 7.83 17.15 0.88
N VAL A 37 8.86 16.35 1.07
CA VAL A 37 10.11 16.47 0.34
C VAL A 37 10.41 15.18 -0.40
N SER A 38 10.70 15.34 -1.69
CA SER A 38 11.10 14.24 -2.58
C SER A 38 12.62 14.27 -2.77
N PRO A 39 13.25 13.12 -3.04
CA PRO A 39 14.67 13.08 -3.38
C PRO A 39 15.02 14.04 -4.54
N PRO A 40 16.16 14.71 -4.48
CA PRO A 40 16.57 15.68 -5.51
C PRO A 40 16.60 15.10 -6.93
N ALA A 41 16.86 13.82 -7.07
CA ALA A 41 16.89 13.12 -8.36
C ALA A 41 15.58 13.19 -9.15
N TYR A 42 14.43 13.38 -8.47
CA TYR A 42 13.12 13.48 -9.13
C TYR A 42 12.83 14.87 -9.72
N HIS A 43 13.59 15.90 -9.38
CA HIS A 43 13.44 17.28 -9.91
C HIS A 43 12.01 17.83 -9.82
N VAL A 44 11.35 17.66 -8.66
CA VAL A 44 9.94 17.98 -8.44
C VAL A 44 9.69 19.18 -7.55
N ASP A 45 10.71 19.95 -7.19
CA ASP A 45 10.58 21.16 -6.41
C ASP A 45 9.56 22.14 -7.03
N GLY A 46 8.63 22.63 -6.21
CA GLY A 46 7.57 23.55 -6.64
C GLY A 46 6.46 22.89 -7.49
N LYS A 47 6.49 21.59 -7.73
CA LYS A 47 5.46 20.87 -8.48
C LYS A 47 4.42 20.25 -7.54
N ASP A 48 3.22 19.97 -8.05
CA ASP A 48 2.22 19.18 -7.33
C ASP A 48 2.71 17.74 -7.16
N ALA A 49 2.35 17.09 -6.03
CA ALA A 49 2.79 15.74 -5.73
C ALA A 49 2.33 14.71 -6.78
N SER A 50 1.22 14.98 -7.47
CA SER A 50 0.73 14.13 -8.57
C SER A 50 1.71 14.01 -9.74
N TYR A 51 2.72 14.88 -9.81
CA TYR A 51 3.77 14.78 -10.83
C TYR A 51 4.63 13.53 -10.70
N LEU A 52 4.70 12.95 -9.49
CA LEU A 52 5.46 11.72 -9.23
C LEU A 52 4.74 10.46 -9.76
N ASP A 53 3.40 10.45 -9.74
CA ASP A 53 2.60 9.28 -10.10
C ASP A 53 1.65 9.53 -11.29
N GLU A 54 1.73 10.72 -11.93
CA GLU A 54 0.87 11.12 -13.07
C GLU A 54 -0.65 10.96 -12.80
N GLY A 55 -1.03 10.88 -11.52
CA GLY A 55 -2.42 10.73 -11.08
C GLY A 55 -3.20 12.04 -11.05
N GLU A 56 -4.37 12.04 -10.39
CA GLU A 56 -5.16 13.25 -10.17
C GLU A 56 -4.39 14.27 -9.31
N ASN A 57 -4.62 15.57 -9.59
CA ASN A 57 -3.98 16.68 -8.85
C ASN A 57 -4.29 16.58 -7.35
N THR A 58 -3.23 16.61 -6.54
CA THR A 58 -3.33 16.50 -5.08
C THR A 58 -3.57 17.85 -4.39
N ASN A 59 -3.36 18.96 -5.09
CA ASN A 59 -3.29 20.32 -4.52
C ASN A 59 -2.26 20.43 -3.39
N PHE A 60 -1.16 19.68 -3.51
CA PHE A 60 -0.07 19.65 -2.54
C PHE A 60 1.27 19.87 -3.24
N ILE A 61 1.90 21.02 -2.95
CA ILE A 61 3.14 21.41 -3.62
C ILE A 61 4.34 20.88 -2.85
N LEU A 62 5.25 20.22 -3.57
CA LEU A 62 6.46 19.63 -3.03
C LEU A 62 7.57 20.66 -2.80
N SER A 63 8.36 20.45 -1.76
CA SER A 63 9.60 21.18 -1.51
C SER A 63 10.81 20.32 -1.92
N GLY A 64 11.77 20.93 -2.61
CA GLY A 64 13.07 20.33 -2.91
C GLY A 64 14.13 20.57 -1.83
N ASP A 65 13.80 21.32 -0.77
CA ASP A 65 14.72 21.74 0.29
C ASP A 65 14.23 21.20 1.64
N PHE A 66 14.90 20.15 2.11
CA PHE A 66 14.54 19.48 3.37
C PHE A 66 14.65 20.40 4.57
N ASP A 67 15.72 21.17 4.70
CA ASP A 67 15.95 22.04 5.87
C ASP A 67 14.91 23.13 5.97
N LYS A 68 14.56 23.71 4.85
CA LYS A 68 13.54 24.76 4.76
C LYS A 68 12.14 24.19 5.07
N ALA A 69 11.80 23.02 4.56
CA ALA A 69 10.54 22.33 4.84
C ALA A 69 10.46 21.93 6.32
N MET A 70 11.51 21.31 6.86
CA MET A 70 11.63 20.92 8.27
C MET A 70 11.46 22.11 9.21
N GLY A 71 11.99 23.28 8.83
CA GLY A 71 11.85 24.52 9.62
C GLY A 71 10.40 24.95 9.86
N ARG A 72 9.45 24.51 9.03
CA ARG A 72 8.02 24.80 9.12
C ARG A 72 7.20 23.74 9.86
N CYS A 73 7.84 22.62 10.23
CA CYS A 73 7.20 21.45 10.82
C CYS A 73 7.60 21.23 12.28
N ASP A 74 6.77 20.53 13.02
CA ASP A 74 7.02 20.12 14.40
C ASP A 74 7.63 18.70 14.47
N CYS A 75 7.32 17.85 13.50
CA CYS A 75 7.79 16.45 13.43
C CYS A 75 8.01 16.00 11.98
N ILE A 76 8.64 14.84 11.82
CA ILE A 76 8.89 14.18 10.54
C ILE A 76 8.18 12.82 10.53
N LEU A 77 7.42 12.56 9.48
CA LEU A 77 6.92 11.25 9.12
C LEU A 77 7.91 10.63 8.12
N LEU A 78 8.72 9.70 8.62
CA LEU A 78 9.74 9.02 7.82
C LEU A 78 9.11 7.82 7.10
N ALA A 79 8.85 8.02 5.81
CA ALA A 79 8.29 6.98 4.97
C ALA A 79 9.35 5.97 4.52
N LYS A 80 8.94 4.71 4.38
CA LYS A 80 9.77 3.67 3.75
C LYS A 80 9.92 3.97 2.26
N THR A 81 11.08 3.65 1.69
CA THR A 81 11.27 3.60 0.24
C THR A 81 12.09 2.37 -0.13
N GLU A 82 11.91 1.85 -1.34
CA GLU A 82 12.77 0.79 -1.86
C GLU A 82 14.23 1.26 -1.98
N GLU A 83 14.42 2.57 -2.16
CA GLU A 83 15.73 3.22 -2.29
C GLU A 83 16.58 3.15 -1.01
N TRP A 84 16.00 2.79 0.15
CA TRP A 84 16.79 2.55 1.37
C TRP A 84 17.85 1.46 1.21
N ASN A 85 17.73 0.63 0.19
CA ASN A 85 18.74 -0.38 -0.15
C ASN A 85 19.92 0.20 -0.95
N TYR A 86 19.83 1.47 -1.43
CA TYR A 86 20.91 2.14 -2.14
C TYR A 86 21.74 2.98 -1.17
N SER A 87 23.02 2.66 -1.07
CA SER A 87 23.93 3.25 -0.08
C SER A 87 24.00 4.78 -0.11
N GLU A 88 23.98 5.39 -1.30
CA GLU A 88 24.07 6.85 -1.44
C GLU A 88 22.84 7.57 -0.91
N TYR A 89 21.65 7.08 -1.24
CA TYR A 89 20.40 7.69 -0.78
C TYR A 89 20.17 7.48 0.73
N LEU A 90 20.56 6.33 1.25
CA LEU A 90 20.51 6.07 2.68
C LEU A 90 21.37 7.06 3.47
N LEU A 91 22.54 7.46 2.95
CA LEU A 91 23.39 8.47 3.58
C LEU A 91 22.73 9.85 3.63
N GLU A 92 22.01 10.25 2.58
CA GLU A 92 21.24 11.49 2.56
C GLU A 92 20.12 11.47 3.62
N ILE A 93 19.38 10.37 3.73
CA ILE A 93 18.37 10.20 4.77
C ILE A 93 19.01 10.32 6.16
N VAL A 94 20.13 9.65 6.38
CA VAL A 94 20.86 9.71 7.66
C VAL A 94 21.25 11.14 8.02
N ASP A 95 21.78 11.92 7.08
CA ASP A 95 22.17 13.32 7.31
C ASP A 95 20.97 14.21 7.63
N HIS A 96 19.84 14.00 6.95
CA HIS A 96 18.58 14.69 7.24
C HIS A 96 18.02 14.36 8.62
N LEU A 97 18.06 13.08 9.02
CA LEU A 97 17.60 12.67 10.36
C LEU A 97 18.51 13.21 11.48
N ILE A 98 19.83 13.27 11.26
CA ILE A 98 20.78 13.93 12.16
C ILE A 98 20.41 15.41 12.33
N THR A 99 20.12 16.08 11.22
CA THR A 99 19.72 17.50 11.22
C THR A 99 18.39 17.69 11.94
N ALA A 100 17.42 16.79 11.72
CA ALA A 100 16.14 16.82 12.41
C ALA A 100 16.29 16.69 13.95
N CYS A 101 17.09 15.73 14.42
CA CYS A 101 17.37 15.57 15.84
C CYS A 101 18.02 16.83 16.43
N LYS A 102 19.01 17.43 15.75
CA LYS A 102 19.66 18.69 16.21
C LYS A 102 18.68 19.86 16.31
N ASN A 103 17.63 19.84 15.49
CA ASN A 103 16.56 20.85 15.49
C ASN A 103 15.36 20.44 16.38
N HIS A 104 15.52 19.43 17.25
CA HIS A 104 14.50 18.94 18.19
C HIS A 104 13.18 18.56 17.51
N LYS A 105 13.23 17.92 16.32
CA LYS A 105 12.06 17.40 15.63
C LYS A 105 11.84 15.95 15.97
N ASN A 106 10.64 15.59 16.41
CA ASN A 106 10.26 14.20 16.60
C ASN A 106 10.21 13.47 15.26
N ILE A 107 10.56 12.18 15.25
CA ILE A 107 10.64 11.37 14.05
C ILE A 107 9.79 10.12 14.25
N TYR A 108 8.80 9.95 13.40
CA TYR A 108 7.88 8.82 13.39
C TYR A 108 8.08 8.02 12.11
N CYS A 109 8.38 6.73 12.24
CA CYS A 109 8.69 5.83 11.12
C CYS A 109 7.54 4.87 10.86
N THR A 110 7.39 4.37 9.63
CA THR A 110 6.51 3.23 9.31
C THR A 110 7.09 1.90 9.77
N GLN A 111 8.42 1.79 9.79
CA GLN A 111 9.14 0.57 10.15
C GLN A 111 10.49 0.90 10.77
N LYS A 112 11.12 -0.11 11.38
CA LYS A 112 12.49 0.02 11.86
C LYS A 112 13.45 0.30 10.70
N LEU A 113 14.38 1.22 10.92
CA LEU A 113 15.50 1.42 10.01
C LEU A 113 16.37 0.14 9.96
N PRO A 114 17.08 -0.10 8.85
CA PRO A 114 18.09 -1.15 8.81
C PRO A 114 19.14 -0.95 9.91
N GLU A 115 19.59 -2.04 10.53
CA GLU A 115 20.72 -1.96 11.45
C GLU A 115 22.04 -1.71 10.69
N PRO A 116 23.00 -0.91 11.23
CA PRO A 116 22.99 -0.36 12.61
C PRO A 116 22.28 1.00 12.78
N TYR A 117 21.63 1.53 11.76
CA TYR A 117 21.06 2.89 11.77
C TYR A 117 19.94 3.04 12.81
N HIS A 118 19.09 2.02 12.98
CA HIS A 118 18.00 2.10 13.95
C HIS A 118 18.54 2.30 15.39
N THR A 119 19.48 1.47 15.82
CA THR A 119 20.13 1.58 17.14
C THR A 119 20.86 2.92 17.28
N PHE A 120 21.55 3.38 16.23
CA PHE A 120 22.21 4.69 16.21
C PHE A 120 21.22 5.82 16.44
N PHE A 121 20.10 5.86 15.70
CA PHE A 121 19.12 6.95 15.82
C PHE A 121 18.34 6.91 17.11
N GLN A 122 18.08 5.77 17.72
CA GLN A 122 17.52 5.70 19.06
C GLN A 122 18.41 6.43 20.06
N ALA A 123 19.70 6.09 20.12
CA ALA A 123 20.65 6.72 21.03
C ALA A 123 20.87 8.22 20.70
N TYR A 124 20.85 8.56 19.40
CA TYR A 124 21.06 9.94 18.96
C TYR A 124 19.88 10.82 19.30
N ALA A 125 18.64 10.35 19.10
CA ALA A 125 17.41 11.06 19.44
C ALA A 125 17.30 11.29 20.96
N GLU A 126 17.63 10.29 21.78
CA GLU A 126 17.70 10.46 23.25
C GLU A 126 18.63 11.60 23.67
N ARG A 127 19.81 11.71 23.03
CA ARG A 127 20.76 12.80 23.32
C ARG A 127 20.19 14.19 23.07
N TYR A 128 19.29 14.35 22.10
CA TYR A 128 18.64 15.61 21.75
C TYR A 128 17.23 15.75 22.35
N SER A 129 16.80 14.82 23.21
CA SER A 129 15.45 14.79 23.79
C SER A 129 14.35 14.81 22.70
N VAL A 130 14.56 14.03 21.66
CA VAL A 130 13.65 13.82 20.51
C VAL A 130 13.03 12.45 20.62
N GLU A 131 11.75 12.34 20.35
CA GLU A 131 11.09 11.06 20.16
C GLU A 131 11.45 10.47 18.78
N PHE A 132 11.99 9.25 18.79
CA PHE A 132 12.22 8.44 17.59
C PHE A 132 11.49 7.12 17.77
N SER A 133 10.39 6.94 17.07
CA SER A 133 9.52 5.78 17.27
C SER A 133 8.96 5.25 15.94
N VAL A 134 8.70 3.94 15.94
CA VAL A 134 7.94 3.29 14.88
C VAL A 134 6.48 3.30 15.28
N LEU A 135 5.63 3.82 14.40
CA LEU A 135 4.18 3.86 14.63
C LEU A 135 3.59 2.55 14.12
N GLU A 136 3.38 1.62 15.03
CA GLU A 136 2.78 0.30 14.75
C GLU A 136 1.42 0.20 15.43
N LYS A 137 0.40 -0.16 14.68
CA LYS A 137 -0.90 -0.51 15.23
C LYS A 137 -0.89 -1.97 15.69
N LYS A 138 -1.00 -2.18 16.98
CA LYS A 138 -0.96 -3.53 17.55
C LYS A 138 -2.33 -4.21 17.39
N ILE A 139 -2.32 -5.35 16.72
CA ILE A 139 -3.47 -6.24 16.68
C ILE A 139 -3.62 -6.91 18.06
N PRO A 140 -4.86 -7.22 18.49
CA PRO A 140 -5.08 -8.03 19.68
C PRO A 140 -4.24 -9.32 19.61
N PRO A 141 -3.60 -9.74 20.72
CA PRO A 141 -2.74 -10.92 20.73
C PRO A 141 -3.47 -12.14 20.17
N LEU A 142 -2.80 -12.83 19.26
CA LEU A 142 -3.32 -14.06 18.69
C LEU A 142 -3.38 -15.14 19.79
N ASP A 143 -4.57 -15.72 20.00
CA ASP A 143 -4.69 -16.91 20.82
C ASP A 143 -4.17 -18.13 20.03
N ILE A 144 -3.00 -18.63 20.43
CA ILE A 144 -2.36 -19.82 19.85
C ILE A 144 -3.27 -21.04 19.85
N ASN A 145 -4.22 -21.13 20.77
CA ASN A 145 -5.18 -22.24 20.83
C ASN A 145 -6.17 -22.21 19.64
N ARG A 146 -6.25 -21.09 18.92
CA ARG A 146 -7.09 -20.95 17.72
C ARG A 146 -6.42 -21.45 16.44
N LEU A 147 -5.26 -22.11 16.51
CA LEU A 147 -4.60 -22.71 15.35
C LEU A 147 -5.04 -24.18 15.10
N ASP A 148 -6.11 -24.64 15.75
CA ASP A 148 -6.64 -25.99 15.61
C ASP A 148 -7.43 -26.22 14.30
N ARG A 149 -8.15 -25.18 13.83
CA ARG A 149 -9.03 -25.26 12.64
C ARG A 149 -9.16 -23.91 11.94
N ILE A 150 -9.90 -23.88 10.82
CA ILE A 150 -10.36 -22.67 10.12
C ILE A 150 -11.71 -22.24 10.73
N TYR A 151 -11.77 -21.00 11.17
CA TYR A 151 -12.97 -20.36 11.71
C TYR A 151 -13.72 -19.59 10.62
N PRO A 152 -15.06 -19.60 10.62
CA PRO A 152 -15.82 -18.75 9.71
C PRO A 152 -15.59 -17.26 10.06
N ILE A 153 -15.36 -16.45 9.04
CA ILE A 153 -15.43 -14.99 9.12
C ILE A 153 -16.81 -14.60 8.58
N HIS A 154 -17.56 -13.81 9.30
CA HIS A 154 -18.94 -13.45 8.96
C HIS A 154 -19.04 -12.07 8.34
N THR A 155 -18.07 -11.20 8.63
CA THR A 155 -17.98 -9.88 8.02
C THR A 155 -17.57 -10.01 6.56
N PRO A 156 -18.29 -9.36 5.63
CA PRO A 156 -17.92 -9.35 4.22
C PRO A 156 -16.49 -8.84 3.99
N ILE A 157 -15.76 -9.50 3.11
CA ILE A 157 -14.39 -9.15 2.75
C ILE A 157 -14.34 -8.63 1.31
N LEU A 158 -13.95 -7.36 1.15
CA LEU A 158 -13.57 -6.73 -0.11
C LEU A 158 -12.05 -6.81 -0.26
N ALA A 159 -11.55 -7.67 -1.14
CA ALA A 159 -10.12 -7.81 -1.41
C ALA A 159 -9.68 -7.00 -2.64
N VAL A 160 -8.52 -6.40 -2.56
CA VAL A 160 -7.79 -5.77 -3.66
C VAL A 160 -6.46 -6.48 -3.80
N ALA A 161 -6.20 -7.03 -4.98
CA ALA A 161 -4.96 -7.70 -5.34
C ALA A 161 -4.36 -7.08 -6.60
N GLY A 162 -3.04 -7.09 -6.73
CA GLY A 162 -2.35 -6.70 -7.96
C GLY A 162 -2.03 -7.89 -8.85
N MET A 163 -2.12 -7.74 -10.17
CA MET A 163 -1.50 -8.69 -11.09
C MET A 163 0.00 -8.73 -10.82
N ASN A 164 0.59 -7.57 -10.62
CA ASN A 164 1.98 -7.39 -10.16
C ASN A 164 1.99 -6.56 -8.88
N GLU A 165 3.04 -6.69 -8.08
CA GLU A 165 3.23 -5.89 -6.86
C GLU A 165 3.41 -4.41 -7.22
N ASP A 166 2.81 -3.50 -6.44
CA ASP A 166 2.76 -2.04 -6.65
C ASP A 166 2.16 -1.63 -8.01
N CYS A 167 1.11 -2.29 -8.40
CA CYS A 167 0.34 -2.00 -9.61
C CYS A 167 -0.90 -1.12 -9.30
N GLY A 168 -0.72 -0.05 -8.49
CA GLY A 168 -1.78 0.92 -8.16
C GLY A 168 -2.79 0.45 -7.10
N GLU A 169 -2.60 -0.74 -6.52
CA GLU A 169 -3.54 -1.32 -5.54
C GLU A 169 -3.64 -0.48 -4.26
N PHE A 170 -2.55 0.11 -3.77
CA PHE A 170 -2.56 0.90 -2.54
C PHE A 170 -3.41 2.17 -2.68
N GLY A 171 -3.26 2.92 -3.77
CA GLY A 171 -4.08 4.11 -4.05
C GLY A 171 -5.56 3.75 -4.19
N LEU A 172 -5.88 2.67 -4.90
CA LEU A 172 -7.24 2.15 -5.01
C LEU A 172 -7.84 1.79 -3.64
N GLN A 173 -7.08 1.14 -2.77
CA GLN A 173 -7.54 0.78 -1.43
C GLN A 173 -7.85 2.00 -0.58
N LEU A 174 -6.99 3.03 -0.59
CA LEU A 174 -7.26 4.26 0.18
C LEU A 174 -8.49 5.00 -0.36
N GLY A 175 -8.71 4.99 -1.67
CA GLY A 175 -9.93 5.54 -2.28
C GLY A 175 -11.19 4.78 -1.87
N LEU A 176 -11.12 3.45 -1.82
CA LEU A 176 -12.21 2.59 -1.32
C LEU A 176 -12.45 2.79 0.18
N LEU A 177 -11.38 2.85 0.98
CA LEU A 177 -11.45 3.10 2.42
C LEU A 177 -12.16 4.43 2.72
N GLN A 178 -11.74 5.50 2.04
CA GLN A 178 -12.36 6.80 2.19
C GLN A 178 -13.85 6.76 1.79
N THR A 179 -14.17 6.16 0.63
CA THR A 179 -15.55 6.06 0.12
C THR A 179 -16.45 5.30 1.08
N LEU A 180 -16.02 4.14 1.57
CA LEU A 180 -16.77 3.33 2.53
C LEU A 180 -17.02 4.08 3.85
N ARG A 181 -16.00 4.78 4.37
CA ARG A 181 -16.14 5.59 5.60
C ARG A 181 -17.05 6.79 5.39
N GLU A 182 -17.00 7.46 4.24
CA GLU A 182 -17.90 8.57 3.88
C GLU A 182 -19.37 8.11 3.76
N GLU A 183 -19.60 6.88 3.33
CA GLU A 183 -20.95 6.26 3.31
C GLU A 183 -21.41 5.76 4.70
N GLY A 184 -20.56 5.89 5.73
CA GLY A 184 -20.91 5.61 7.13
C GLY A 184 -20.62 4.18 7.59
N TYR A 185 -19.89 3.37 6.81
CA TYR A 185 -19.52 2.01 7.21
C TYR A 185 -18.33 1.99 8.17
N ARG A 186 -18.39 1.08 9.14
CA ARG A 186 -17.24 0.72 9.98
C ARG A 186 -16.38 -0.23 9.18
N VAL A 187 -15.19 0.22 8.82
CA VAL A 187 -14.26 -0.51 7.96
C VAL A 187 -13.03 -0.91 8.76
N SER A 188 -12.80 -2.23 8.89
CA SER A 188 -11.49 -2.74 9.27
C SER A 188 -10.63 -2.81 8.02
N TYR A 189 -9.59 -1.98 7.98
CA TYR A 189 -8.68 -1.94 6.83
C TYR A 189 -7.42 -2.74 7.12
N VAL A 190 -7.06 -3.64 6.20
CA VAL A 190 -5.81 -4.40 6.18
C VAL A 190 -5.09 -4.06 4.88
N GLY A 191 -4.04 -3.29 4.94
CA GLY A 191 -3.28 -2.89 3.75
C GLY A 191 -2.11 -3.80 3.46
N PRO A 192 -1.56 -3.75 2.23
CA PRO A 192 -0.49 -4.64 1.78
C PRO A 192 0.87 -4.32 2.42
N ASN A 193 1.00 -3.16 3.02
CA ASN A 193 2.23 -2.63 3.60
C ASN A 193 1.98 -1.80 4.87
N GLU A 194 3.03 -1.35 5.50
CA GLU A 194 3.02 -0.64 6.79
C GLU A 194 2.33 0.73 6.74
N TYR A 195 2.14 1.33 5.57
CA TYR A 195 1.39 2.59 5.43
C TYR A 195 -0.09 2.47 5.81
N ALA A 196 -0.63 1.26 5.81
CA ALA A 196 -1.98 1.01 6.29
C ALA A 196 -2.18 1.50 7.73
N GLU A 197 -1.16 1.37 8.58
CA GLU A 197 -1.21 1.77 9.99
C GLU A 197 -1.29 3.29 10.16
N TRP A 198 -0.71 4.05 9.22
CA TRP A 198 -0.84 5.50 9.21
C TRP A 198 -2.19 6.00 8.71
N THR A 199 -2.97 5.13 8.07
CA THR A 199 -4.29 5.46 7.51
C THR A 199 -5.45 4.85 8.29
N GLY A 200 -5.15 4.33 9.49
CA GLY A 200 -6.14 3.76 10.41
C GLY A 200 -6.49 2.31 10.13
N GLY A 201 -5.59 1.58 9.48
CA GLY A 201 -5.68 0.15 9.25
C GLY A 201 -4.59 -0.64 9.97
N TYR A 202 -4.35 -1.85 9.49
CA TYR A 202 -3.30 -2.77 9.93
C TYR A 202 -2.48 -3.17 8.71
N ALA A 203 -1.18 -3.35 8.89
CA ALA A 203 -0.39 -4.02 7.86
C ALA A 203 -0.77 -5.50 7.77
N PHE A 204 -0.83 -6.03 6.56
CA PHE A 204 -0.95 -7.47 6.35
C PHE A 204 0.23 -8.19 7.03
N PRO A 205 0.03 -9.31 7.76
CA PRO A 205 1.08 -9.96 8.54
C PRO A 205 2.11 -10.72 7.67
N ARG A 206 2.70 -10.00 6.71
CA ARG A 206 3.65 -10.53 5.72
C ARG A 206 4.90 -11.08 6.38
N ALA A 207 5.53 -10.27 7.24
CA ALA A 207 6.79 -10.63 7.89
C ALA A 207 6.64 -11.87 8.78
N GLU A 208 5.53 -11.97 9.52
CA GLU A 208 5.23 -13.14 10.35
C GLU A 208 5.03 -14.38 9.49
N LEU A 209 4.25 -14.29 8.40
CA LEU A 209 3.98 -15.41 7.50
C LEU A 209 5.23 -15.88 6.75
N GLU A 210 6.16 -14.99 6.43
CA GLU A 210 7.43 -15.34 5.79
C GLU A 210 8.41 -16.00 6.77
N THR A 211 8.51 -15.47 8.01
CA THR A 211 9.51 -15.89 8.98
C THR A 211 9.08 -17.06 9.85
N LEU A 212 7.78 -17.31 10.02
CA LEU A 212 7.28 -18.43 10.81
C LEU A 212 7.79 -19.77 10.27
N PRO A 213 8.50 -20.57 11.08
CA PRO A 213 9.06 -21.87 10.67
C PRO A 213 8.00 -22.98 10.63
N TYR A 214 6.76 -22.61 10.35
CA TYR A 214 5.62 -23.52 10.37
C TYR A 214 5.30 -24.06 8.98
N SER A 215 4.58 -25.20 8.97
CA SER A 215 4.02 -25.76 7.75
C SER A 215 3.05 -24.76 7.10
N PHE A 216 2.84 -24.93 5.80
CA PHE A 216 1.91 -24.11 5.05
C PHE A 216 0.49 -24.11 5.66
N GLU A 217 0.02 -25.28 6.10
CA GLU A 217 -1.26 -25.42 6.78
C GLU A 217 -1.38 -24.55 8.06
N ILE A 218 -0.31 -24.49 8.86
CA ILE A 218 -0.32 -23.65 10.08
C ILE A 218 -0.32 -22.18 9.73
N LYS A 219 0.36 -21.76 8.66
CA LYS A 219 0.32 -20.37 8.18
C LYS A 219 -1.09 -19.98 7.72
N ILE A 220 -1.83 -20.86 7.07
CA ILE A 220 -3.24 -20.64 6.71
C ILE A 220 -4.09 -20.44 7.98
N LYS A 221 -3.96 -21.34 8.96
CA LYS A 221 -4.70 -21.24 10.23
C LYS A 221 -4.32 -19.99 11.01
N TYR A 222 -3.04 -19.59 10.99
CA TYR A 222 -2.56 -18.36 11.58
C TYR A 222 -3.27 -17.14 10.96
N LEU A 223 -3.27 -17.05 9.63
CA LEU A 223 -3.90 -15.94 8.92
C LEU A 223 -5.42 -15.92 9.16
N ASN A 224 -6.08 -17.08 9.19
CA ASN A 224 -7.50 -17.17 9.51
C ASN A 224 -7.79 -16.69 10.94
N ALA A 225 -7.04 -17.16 11.93
CA ALA A 225 -7.19 -16.75 13.33
C ALA A 225 -6.93 -15.25 13.52
N TRP A 226 -5.98 -14.69 12.73
CA TRP A 226 -5.67 -13.27 12.69
C TRP A 226 -6.90 -12.44 12.23
N PHE A 227 -7.55 -12.84 11.12
CA PHE A 227 -8.78 -12.19 10.66
C PHE A 227 -9.95 -12.38 11.64
N ARG A 228 -10.05 -13.54 12.28
CA ARG A 228 -11.07 -13.78 13.30
C ARG A 228 -10.92 -12.87 14.50
N ASN A 229 -9.68 -12.66 14.98
CA ASN A 229 -9.40 -11.72 16.06
C ASN A 229 -9.74 -10.28 15.68
N LEU A 230 -9.42 -9.87 14.43
CA LEU A 230 -9.77 -8.56 13.91
C LEU A 230 -11.29 -8.36 13.89
N GLU A 231 -12.04 -9.31 13.35
CA GLU A 231 -13.51 -9.28 13.31
C GLU A 231 -14.11 -9.15 14.71
N GLU A 232 -13.64 -9.95 15.67
CA GLU A 232 -14.13 -9.92 17.05
C GLU A 232 -13.78 -8.63 17.79
N ALA A 233 -12.62 -8.05 17.52
CA ALA A 233 -12.17 -6.84 18.19
C ALA A 233 -12.88 -5.58 17.69
N GLU A 234 -13.12 -5.47 16.39
CA GLU A 234 -13.64 -4.24 15.78
C GLU A 234 -15.10 -4.32 15.37
N ALA A 235 -15.65 -5.54 15.22
CA ALA A 235 -17.02 -5.79 14.73
C ALA A 235 -17.37 -4.90 13.53
N PRO A 236 -16.60 -4.96 12.44
CA PRO A 236 -16.76 -4.06 11.30
C PRO A 236 -17.97 -4.47 10.44
N ASP A 237 -18.46 -3.53 9.62
CA ASP A 237 -19.48 -3.79 8.62
C ASP A 237 -18.86 -4.39 7.34
N VAL A 238 -17.56 -4.12 7.09
CA VAL A 238 -16.78 -4.67 5.98
C VAL A 238 -15.29 -4.70 6.35
N ILE A 239 -14.58 -5.74 5.90
CA ILE A 239 -13.12 -5.82 5.94
C ILE A 239 -12.61 -5.46 4.54
N LEU A 240 -11.86 -4.36 4.44
CA LEU A 240 -11.13 -3.99 3.22
C LEU A 240 -9.72 -4.59 3.30
N LEU A 241 -9.42 -5.51 2.40
CA LEU A 241 -8.18 -6.27 2.42
C LEU A 241 -7.30 -5.97 1.21
N GLY A 242 -6.10 -5.49 1.44
CA GLY A 242 -5.02 -5.44 0.45
C GLY A 242 -4.15 -6.67 0.52
N ILE A 243 -4.08 -7.43 -0.56
CA ILE A 243 -3.23 -8.63 -0.64
C ILE A 243 -1.85 -8.21 -1.15
N PRO A 244 -0.76 -8.41 -0.39
CA PRO A 244 0.57 -8.04 -0.83
C PRO A 244 1.12 -9.00 -1.91
N GLY A 245 2.09 -8.50 -2.67
CA GLY A 245 2.74 -9.24 -3.77
C GLY A 245 1.84 -9.35 -5.00
N GLY A 246 2.45 -9.78 -6.12
CA GLY A 246 1.71 -10.00 -7.35
C GLY A 246 1.09 -11.39 -7.42
N THR A 247 0.02 -11.51 -8.20
CA THR A 247 -0.69 -12.78 -8.44
C THR A 247 -0.14 -13.53 -9.66
N MET A 248 0.55 -12.82 -10.56
CA MET A 248 1.11 -13.38 -11.79
C MET A 248 2.62 -13.10 -11.85
N PRO A 249 3.43 -13.99 -12.40
CA PRO A 249 4.84 -13.70 -12.66
C PRO A 249 4.97 -12.58 -13.69
N ILE A 250 6.03 -11.78 -13.57
CA ILE A 250 6.39 -10.76 -14.57
C ILE A 250 7.04 -11.47 -15.76
N ASP A 251 7.98 -12.34 -15.49
CA ASP A 251 8.68 -13.18 -16.45
C ASP A 251 9.20 -14.48 -15.77
N GLU A 252 10.01 -15.27 -16.48
CA GLU A 252 10.59 -16.52 -15.96
C GLU A 252 11.61 -16.33 -14.83
N TYR A 253 12.15 -15.12 -14.64
CA TYR A 253 13.13 -14.76 -13.61
C TYR A 253 12.47 -14.04 -12.43
N ASN A 254 11.44 -13.25 -12.69
CA ASN A 254 10.74 -12.41 -11.71
C ASN A 254 9.36 -12.99 -11.41
N LEU A 255 9.32 -13.89 -10.45
CA LEU A 255 8.10 -14.66 -10.12
C LEU A 255 7.07 -13.86 -9.31
N ASN A 256 7.40 -12.62 -8.90
CA ASN A 256 6.46 -11.69 -8.28
C ASN A 256 5.71 -12.31 -7.08
N SER A 257 6.44 -12.96 -6.19
CA SER A 257 5.91 -13.80 -5.09
C SER A 257 5.00 -14.95 -5.54
N CYS A 258 4.81 -15.12 -6.85
CA CYS A 258 4.05 -16.23 -7.48
C CYS A 258 2.64 -16.44 -6.91
N GLY A 259 1.98 -15.38 -6.44
CA GLY A 259 0.67 -15.45 -5.82
C GLY A 259 0.65 -16.10 -4.43
N TYR A 260 1.78 -16.14 -3.73
CA TYR A 260 1.91 -16.81 -2.43
C TYR A 260 0.89 -16.29 -1.42
N PHE A 261 0.81 -14.96 -1.23
CA PHE A 261 -0.14 -14.38 -0.29
C PHE A 261 -1.58 -14.44 -0.77
N ALA A 262 -1.82 -14.35 -2.08
CA ALA A 262 -3.16 -14.56 -2.64
C ALA A 262 -3.67 -15.98 -2.35
N TYR A 263 -2.82 -17.00 -2.52
CA TYR A 263 -3.15 -18.39 -2.21
C TYR A 263 -3.38 -18.62 -0.71
N LEU A 264 -2.51 -18.09 0.15
CA LEU A 264 -2.71 -18.14 1.60
C LEU A 264 -4.04 -17.51 2.02
N THR A 265 -4.35 -16.33 1.48
CA THR A 265 -5.58 -15.60 1.78
C THR A 265 -6.81 -16.40 1.39
N GLY A 266 -6.87 -16.88 0.14
CA GLY A 266 -8.05 -17.63 -0.32
C GLY A 266 -8.22 -18.99 0.35
N CYS A 267 -7.15 -19.57 0.93
CA CYS A 267 -7.25 -20.74 1.79
C CYS A 267 -7.66 -20.40 3.23
N ALA A 268 -7.33 -19.20 3.70
CA ALA A 268 -7.59 -18.78 5.07
C ALA A 268 -8.99 -18.20 5.25
N VAL A 269 -9.51 -17.42 4.31
CA VAL A 269 -10.80 -16.73 4.41
C VAL A 269 -11.59 -16.83 3.10
N THR A 270 -12.91 -16.73 3.21
CA THR A 270 -13.76 -16.55 2.03
C THR A 270 -13.83 -15.07 1.70
N VAL A 271 -13.43 -14.70 0.47
CA VAL A 271 -13.51 -13.32 -0.01
C VAL A 271 -14.81 -13.14 -0.79
N ASP A 272 -15.58 -12.11 -0.44
CA ASP A 272 -16.91 -11.87 -1.03
C ASP A 272 -16.82 -11.07 -2.32
N PHE A 273 -15.84 -10.18 -2.43
CA PHE A 273 -15.64 -9.36 -3.61
C PHE A 273 -14.15 -9.14 -3.87
N THR A 274 -13.69 -9.39 -5.08
CA THR A 274 -12.29 -9.23 -5.45
C THR A 274 -12.11 -8.22 -6.57
N VAL A 275 -11.25 -7.23 -6.34
CA VAL A 275 -10.75 -6.31 -7.37
C VAL A 275 -9.33 -6.72 -7.72
N LEU A 276 -9.05 -6.89 -9.01
CA LEU A 276 -7.70 -7.14 -9.51
C LEU A 276 -7.20 -5.92 -10.28
N THR A 277 -6.13 -5.28 -9.79
CA THR A 277 -5.43 -4.24 -10.54
C THR A 277 -4.50 -4.86 -11.57
N ILE A 278 -4.47 -4.28 -12.75
CA ILE A 278 -3.63 -4.74 -13.86
C ILE A 278 -2.76 -3.59 -14.39
N PRO A 279 -1.53 -3.86 -14.84
CA PRO A 279 -0.67 -2.87 -15.48
C PRO A 279 -1.31 -2.23 -16.71
N CYS A 280 -0.87 -1.00 -17.03
CA CYS A 280 -1.34 -0.25 -18.20
C CYS A 280 -0.69 -0.77 -19.49
N VAL A 281 -1.01 -2.01 -19.85
CA VAL A 281 -0.53 -2.71 -21.03
C VAL A 281 -1.74 -3.24 -21.79
N GLU A 282 -1.64 -3.39 -23.11
CA GLU A 282 -2.67 -4.01 -23.93
C GLU A 282 -2.60 -5.54 -23.80
N TYR A 283 -3.60 -6.10 -23.12
CA TYR A 283 -3.78 -7.54 -23.04
C TYR A 283 -4.81 -8.04 -24.05
N LEU A 284 -4.63 -9.28 -24.47
CA LEU A 284 -5.68 -9.99 -25.22
C LEU A 284 -6.83 -10.34 -24.28
N PRO A 285 -8.11 -10.26 -24.73
CA PRO A 285 -9.27 -10.61 -23.89
C PRO A 285 -9.18 -12.03 -23.31
N GLU A 286 -8.64 -12.98 -24.09
CA GLU A 286 -8.43 -14.37 -23.68
C GLU A 286 -7.46 -14.48 -22.52
N TYR A 287 -6.40 -13.67 -22.53
CA TYR A 287 -5.43 -13.62 -21.41
C TYR A 287 -6.07 -13.11 -20.12
N LEU A 288 -6.87 -12.05 -20.20
CA LEU A 288 -7.59 -11.53 -19.03
C LEU A 288 -8.63 -12.53 -18.51
N THR A 289 -9.26 -13.28 -19.41
CA THR A 289 -10.15 -14.39 -19.03
C THR A 289 -9.37 -15.46 -18.28
N GLN A 290 -8.20 -15.88 -18.80
CA GLN A 290 -7.34 -16.84 -18.13
C GLN A 290 -6.90 -16.34 -16.75
N CYS A 291 -6.52 -15.07 -16.62
CA CYS A 291 -6.17 -14.47 -15.31
C CYS A 291 -7.34 -14.56 -14.32
N ARG A 292 -8.59 -14.29 -14.75
CA ARG A 292 -9.78 -14.45 -13.89
C ARG A 292 -9.99 -15.90 -13.47
N GLU A 293 -9.76 -16.87 -14.35
CA GLU A 293 -9.86 -18.29 -14.04
C GLU A 293 -8.76 -18.73 -13.06
N ASP A 294 -7.51 -18.29 -13.27
CA ASP A 294 -6.41 -18.55 -12.35
C ASP A 294 -6.70 -17.97 -10.96
N MET A 295 -7.18 -16.75 -10.88
CA MET A 295 -7.59 -16.14 -9.62
C MET A 295 -8.67 -16.96 -8.92
N LYS A 296 -9.68 -17.43 -9.65
CA LYS A 296 -10.79 -18.20 -9.10
C LYS A 296 -10.38 -19.60 -8.67
N TYR A 297 -9.69 -20.34 -9.52
CA TYR A 297 -9.44 -21.79 -9.31
C TYR A 297 -8.12 -22.07 -8.59
N ARG A 298 -7.12 -21.21 -8.77
CA ARG A 298 -5.83 -21.37 -8.13
C ARG A 298 -5.76 -20.68 -6.77
N TYR A 299 -6.34 -19.48 -6.67
CA TYR A 299 -6.25 -18.66 -5.45
C TYR A 299 -7.56 -18.61 -4.66
N HIS A 300 -8.65 -19.17 -5.15
CA HIS A 300 -9.99 -19.08 -4.54
C HIS A 300 -10.49 -17.62 -4.40
N LEU A 301 -10.04 -16.72 -5.28
CA LEU A 301 -10.35 -15.30 -5.31
C LEU A 301 -11.05 -14.95 -6.63
N PRO A 302 -12.35 -15.21 -6.79
CA PRO A 302 -13.06 -14.88 -8.04
C PRO A 302 -13.08 -13.36 -8.27
N VAL A 303 -12.53 -12.91 -9.40
CA VAL A 303 -12.40 -11.48 -9.74
C VAL A 303 -13.75 -10.92 -10.20
N ASP A 304 -14.26 -9.95 -9.44
CA ASP A 304 -15.49 -9.21 -9.75
C ASP A 304 -15.22 -7.98 -10.64
N CYS A 305 -14.12 -7.29 -10.38
CA CYS A 305 -13.71 -6.12 -11.17
C CYS A 305 -12.25 -6.21 -11.58
N LEU A 306 -11.96 -5.80 -12.83
CA LEU A 306 -10.60 -5.46 -13.27
C LEU A 306 -10.42 -3.96 -13.20
N CYS A 307 -9.31 -3.50 -12.65
CA CYS A 307 -8.95 -2.09 -12.59
C CYS A 307 -7.62 -1.85 -13.30
N LEU A 308 -7.62 -1.00 -14.33
CA LEU A 308 -6.42 -0.60 -15.04
C LEU A 308 -5.67 0.44 -14.23
N SER A 309 -4.43 0.17 -13.85
CA SER A 309 -3.55 1.15 -13.24
C SER A 309 -2.95 2.07 -14.31
N ASN A 310 -2.25 3.12 -13.87
CA ASN A 310 -1.43 3.93 -14.75
C ASN A 310 0.03 3.46 -14.82
N ILE A 311 0.34 2.31 -14.23
CA ILE A 311 1.70 1.77 -14.12
C ILE A 311 1.93 0.73 -15.21
N GLN A 312 3.03 0.87 -15.93
CA GLN A 312 3.60 -0.19 -16.77
C GLN A 312 4.79 -0.80 -16.06
N ILE A 313 4.86 -2.11 -16.08
CA ILE A 313 5.99 -2.87 -15.57
C ILE A 313 6.83 -3.35 -16.75
N THR A 314 8.10 -2.98 -16.76
CA THR A 314 9.05 -3.40 -17.79
C THR A 314 9.97 -4.45 -17.20
N PRO A 315 9.99 -5.69 -17.74
CA PRO A 315 10.93 -6.71 -17.29
C PRO A 315 12.37 -6.22 -17.43
N PRO A 316 13.27 -6.55 -16.49
CA PRO A 316 14.66 -6.15 -16.57
C PRO A 316 15.36 -6.76 -17.80
N VAL A 317 16.17 -5.96 -18.49
CA VAL A 317 17.01 -6.45 -19.59
C VAL A 317 18.17 -7.26 -18.99
N LEU A 318 18.32 -8.51 -19.44
CA LEU A 318 19.24 -9.52 -18.89
C LEU A 318 20.74 -9.17 -18.93
N GLU A 319 21.15 -8.09 -19.58
CA GLU A 319 22.59 -7.80 -19.82
C GLU A 319 23.37 -7.36 -18.58
N GLU A 320 22.74 -7.00 -17.46
CA GLU A 320 23.46 -6.42 -16.31
C GLU A 320 23.27 -7.14 -14.97
N ALA A 321 22.68 -8.32 -14.88
CA ALA A 321 22.40 -9.04 -13.62
C ALA A 321 21.63 -8.20 -12.58
N LYS A 322 20.93 -7.14 -13.00
CA LYS A 322 20.05 -6.33 -12.15
C LYS A 322 18.65 -6.91 -12.20
N THR A 323 18.18 -7.38 -11.06
CA THR A 323 16.81 -7.85 -10.86
C THR A 323 15.82 -6.72 -10.59
N ILE A 324 16.17 -5.48 -10.95
CA ILE A 324 15.31 -4.33 -10.72
C ILE A 324 14.28 -4.26 -11.83
N VAL A 325 13.03 -4.45 -11.45
CA VAL A 325 11.88 -4.25 -12.34
C VAL A 325 11.62 -2.75 -12.46
N GLU A 326 11.73 -2.22 -13.66
CA GLU A 326 11.40 -0.82 -13.90
C GLU A 326 9.89 -0.63 -13.98
N LYS A 327 9.40 0.42 -13.33
CA LYS A 327 7.99 0.78 -13.30
C LYS A 327 7.83 2.20 -13.84
N ASP A 328 7.22 2.32 -15.02
CA ASP A 328 6.88 3.59 -15.64
C ASP A 328 5.46 4.01 -15.27
N VAL A 329 5.24 5.31 -15.06
CA VAL A 329 3.91 5.87 -14.87
C VAL A 329 3.41 6.55 -16.13
N PHE A 330 2.13 6.38 -16.41
CA PHE A 330 1.49 6.92 -17.60
C PHE A 330 0.47 7.99 -17.27
N SER A 331 0.48 9.06 -18.06
CA SER A 331 -0.49 10.14 -17.94
C SER A 331 -1.93 9.63 -18.15
N ALA A 332 -2.89 10.32 -17.55
CA ALA A 332 -4.33 10.05 -17.70
C ALA A 332 -4.77 9.94 -19.17
N LYS A 333 -4.14 10.71 -20.09
CA LYS A 333 -4.42 10.62 -21.54
C LYS A 333 -4.05 9.25 -22.11
N ARG A 334 -2.95 8.63 -21.65
CA ARG A 334 -2.52 7.31 -22.12
C ARG A 334 -3.40 6.21 -21.52
N VAL A 335 -3.74 6.33 -20.24
CA VAL A 335 -4.71 5.43 -19.58
C VAL A 335 -6.07 5.50 -20.31
N GLY A 336 -6.59 6.70 -20.60
CA GLY A 336 -7.83 6.88 -21.34
C GLY A 336 -7.84 6.19 -22.72
N ARG A 337 -6.73 6.27 -23.48
CA ARG A 337 -6.60 5.54 -24.76
C ARG A 337 -6.63 4.02 -24.56
N MET A 338 -5.99 3.52 -23.50
CA MET A 338 -6.01 2.09 -23.20
C MET A 338 -7.43 1.63 -22.81
N MET A 339 -8.14 2.45 -22.03
CA MET A 339 -9.55 2.19 -21.69
C MET A 339 -10.45 2.13 -22.93
N ASP A 340 -10.21 3.00 -23.91
CA ASP A 340 -10.95 2.98 -25.19
C ASP A 340 -10.68 1.70 -25.98
N LEU A 341 -9.41 1.25 -26.06
CA LEU A 341 -9.05 -0.03 -26.70
C LEU A 341 -9.75 -1.24 -26.05
N TYR A 342 -9.82 -1.28 -24.71
CA TYR A 342 -10.53 -2.35 -24.02
C TYR A 342 -12.04 -2.30 -24.27
N ARG A 343 -12.63 -1.10 -24.35
CA ARG A 343 -14.03 -0.92 -24.67
C ARG A 343 -14.34 -1.41 -26.11
N GLU A 344 -13.46 -1.16 -27.08
CA GLU A 344 -13.58 -1.68 -28.44
C GLU A 344 -13.51 -3.21 -28.50
N LYS A 345 -12.81 -3.84 -27.55
CA LYS A 345 -12.71 -5.30 -27.42
C LYS A 345 -13.81 -5.93 -26.54
N ASP A 346 -14.80 -5.15 -26.13
CA ASP A 346 -15.89 -5.58 -25.21
C ASP A 346 -15.38 -6.16 -23.87
N VAL A 347 -14.28 -5.61 -23.37
CA VAL A 347 -13.73 -5.99 -22.06
C VAL A 347 -14.07 -4.91 -21.03
N GLU A 348 -14.82 -5.28 -20.00
CA GLU A 348 -15.14 -4.38 -18.90
C GLU A 348 -13.93 -4.21 -17.97
N ILE A 349 -13.37 -3.00 -17.97
CA ILE A 349 -12.27 -2.58 -17.07
C ILE A 349 -12.61 -1.21 -16.51
N LEU A 350 -12.27 -0.97 -15.24
CA LEU A 350 -12.39 0.33 -14.57
C LEU A 350 -11.01 0.98 -14.48
N GLU A 351 -10.96 2.30 -14.36
CA GLU A 351 -9.72 3.03 -14.08
C GLU A 351 -9.41 2.96 -12.58
N ALA A 352 -8.23 2.50 -12.18
CA ALA A 352 -7.93 2.21 -10.78
C ALA A 352 -8.00 3.46 -9.88
N GLU A 353 -7.40 4.58 -10.31
CA GLU A 353 -7.32 5.81 -9.50
C GLU A 353 -8.37 6.84 -9.92
N ASN A 354 -9.63 6.52 -9.72
CA ASN A 354 -10.74 7.39 -10.10
C ASN A 354 -11.87 7.34 -9.06
N ALA A 355 -12.29 8.49 -8.57
CA ALA A 355 -13.35 8.61 -7.57
C ALA A 355 -14.69 8.00 -8.00
N LYS A 356 -14.98 7.92 -9.30
CA LYS A 356 -16.16 7.23 -9.81
C LYS A 356 -16.01 5.72 -9.65
N THR A 357 -14.83 5.19 -9.93
CA THR A 357 -14.52 3.74 -9.77
C THR A 357 -14.72 3.29 -8.33
N TYR A 358 -14.27 4.05 -7.34
CA TYR A 358 -14.43 3.69 -5.93
C TYR A 358 -15.92 3.51 -5.58
N ARG A 359 -16.76 4.47 -5.97
CA ARG A 359 -18.22 4.40 -5.78
C ARG A 359 -18.87 3.26 -6.55
N ASP A 360 -18.43 2.98 -7.77
CA ASP A 360 -18.97 1.87 -8.57
C ASP A 360 -18.63 0.52 -7.96
N ILE A 361 -17.41 0.32 -7.44
CA ILE A 361 -16.99 -0.89 -6.75
C ILE A 361 -17.83 -1.09 -5.48
N VAL A 362 -17.98 -0.04 -4.66
CA VAL A 362 -18.78 -0.11 -3.42
C VAL A 362 -20.23 -0.47 -3.73
N LYS A 363 -20.86 0.12 -4.76
CA LYS A 363 -22.21 -0.24 -5.21
C LYS A 363 -22.31 -1.70 -5.66
N ARG A 364 -21.32 -2.21 -6.42
CA ARG A 364 -21.28 -3.60 -6.88
C ARG A 364 -21.12 -4.58 -5.72
N LEU A 365 -20.28 -4.23 -4.74
CA LEU A 365 -20.14 -5.01 -3.50
C LEU A 365 -21.49 -5.20 -2.83
N TYR A 366 -22.22 -4.11 -2.56
CA TYR A 366 -23.54 -4.22 -1.92
C TYR A 366 -24.59 -4.93 -2.77
N ALA A 367 -24.57 -4.71 -4.07
CA ALA A 367 -25.48 -5.44 -4.97
C ALA A 367 -25.20 -6.95 -4.98
N LYS A 368 -23.97 -7.38 -4.68
CA LYS A 368 -23.58 -8.80 -4.58
C LYS A 368 -23.94 -9.41 -3.22
N LEU A 369 -23.91 -8.60 -2.17
CA LEU A 369 -24.19 -9.07 -0.80
C LEU A 369 -25.69 -9.12 -0.48
N GLY A 370 -26.55 -8.54 -1.32
CA GLY A 370 -28.01 -8.54 -1.17
C GLY A 370 -28.56 -7.28 -0.59
#